data_ca100d356213639644584bef175d9056
#
_entry.id   ca100d356213639644584bef175d9056
#
_cell.length_a   1.000
_cell.length_b   1.000
_cell.length_c   1.000
_cell.angle_alpha   90.00
_cell.angle_beta   90.00
_cell.angle_gamma   90.00
#
_symmetry.space_group_name_H-M   'P 1'
#
loop_
_entity.id
_entity.type
_entity.pdbx_description
1 polymer ?
#
loop_
_entity_poly.entity_id
_entity_poly.type
_entity_poly.pdbx_seq_one_letter_code
_entity_poly.pdbx_strand_id
1 'polypeptide(L)'
;MGKIIGIDLGTTNSCVAVMEGGKPVVIANTEGVRTTPSIVAFTKTGERLVGEPAKRQAVTNADRTISSIKRHMGTDYKVEIDGKKYTPQEISAMILQKLKADAESYLGEKVTEAVITVPAYFNDAQRQATKDAGKIAGLDVKRIINEPTAAALAYGLDNEKEQKIMVYDLGGGTFDVSIIEIGDGVIEVLSTNGDTHLGGDDFDNAVIKWMVDEFKKAEGVDLSGDKMAMQRLKEAAEKAKKELSSATTTNINLPFITATADGPKHLDMNLTRAKFDELTSDLIERTAIPVQNALKDAGITASELGKVLLVGGSTRMLSAQEKVKQLTGKEPSKSLNPDECVAIGAAIQGGKLAGDAGAGDILLLDVTPLSLSIETMGGVATRLIERNTTIPTKKSQIFSTAADNQTAVDIHVVQGERQFARDNKTLGQFRLDGIPPARRGVPQIEVTFDIDANGIVNVSAKDLGTGKEQHITITSGSNMSEADIDKAVKEAAEYEAQDKKRKEGIDAR
;
A
#
# COMPACT_ATOMS: atom_id res chain seq x y z
N MET A 1 -12.88 -8.45 -27.50
CA MET A 1 -12.52 -7.58 -26.39
C MET A 1 -11.03 -7.63 -26.20
N GLY A 2 -10.36 -6.49 -25.92
CA GLY A 2 -8.92 -6.47 -25.63
C GLY A 2 -8.61 -7.16 -24.30
N LYS A 3 -7.34 -7.53 -24.11
CA LYS A 3 -6.84 -8.12 -22.86
C LYS A 3 -6.83 -7.07 -21.76
N ILE A 4 -7.19 -7.48 -20.54
CA ILE A 4 -7.04 -6.69 -19.32
C ILE A 4 -5.76 -7.17 -18.64
N ILE A 5 -4.77 -6.28 -18.51
CA ILE A 5 -3.53 -6.63 -17.84
C ILE A 5 -3.64 -6.47 -16.33
N GLY A 6 -2.89 -7.28 -15.60
CA GLY A 6 -2.74 -7.15 -14.15
C GLY A 6 -1.41 -6.50 -13.81
N ILE A 7 -1.44 -5.47 -12.98
CA ILE A 7 -0.24 -4.71 -12.61
C ILE A 7 -0.07 -4.70 -11.10
N ASP A 8 1.11 -5.12 -10.68
CA ASP A 8 1.64 -4.83 -9.35
C ASP A 8 2.52 -3.57 -9.45
N LEU A 9 1.99 -2.44 -9.01
CA LEU A 9 2.74 -1.18 -8.94
C LEU A 9 3.44 -1.11 -7.57
N GLY A 10 4.60 -1.74 -7.48
CA GLY A 10 5.35 -1.84 -6.22
C GLY A 10 6.19 -0.60 -5.90
N THR A 11 6.57 -0.45 -4.64
CA THR A 11 7.43 0.64 -4.18
C THR A 11 8.82 0.57 -4.84
N THR A 12 9.39 -0.61 -4.88
CA THR A 12 10.75 -0.86 -5.40
C THR A 12 10.73 -1.44 -6.81
N ASN A 13 9.88 -2.43 -7.04
CA ASN A 13 9.75 -3.10 -8.33
C ASN A 13 8.27 -3.23 -8.69
N SER A 14 8.00 -3.16 -9.98
CA SER A 14 6.68 -3.37 -10.57
C SER A 14 6.69 -4.60 -11.47
N CYS A 15 5.51 -5.17 -11.67
CA CYS A 15 5.37 -6.38 -12.46
C CYS A 15 4.04 -6.33 -13.22
N VAL A 16 4.02 -6.90 -14.42
CA VAL A 16 2.80 -6.97 -15.24
C VAL A 16 2.57 -8.40 -15.71
N ALA A 17 1.33 -8.82 -15.68
CA ALA A 17 0.91 -10.14 -16.12
C ALA A 17 -0.41 -10.08 -16.89
N VAL A 18 -0.72 -11.12 -17.61
CA VAL A 18 -1.93 -11.25 -18.41
C VAL A 18 -2.39 -12.70 -18.47
N MET A 19 -3.69 -12.93 -18.64
CA MET A 19 -4.21 -14.28 -18.90
C MET A 19 -4.01 -14.65 -20.37
N GLU A 20 -3.40 -15.79 -20.61
CA GLU A 20 -3.23 -16.38 -21.93
C GLU A 20 -3.51 -17.88 -21.87
N GLY A 21 -4.38 -18.35 -22.75
CA GLY A 21 -4.70 -19.77 -22.81
C GLY A 21 -5.23 -20.36 -21.50
N GLY A 22 -5.96 -19.56 -20.71
CA GLY A 22 -6.50 -19.97 -19.43
C GLY A 22 -5.49 -19.95 -18.27
N LYS A 23 -4.29 -19.42 -18.47
CA LYS A 23 -3.23 -19.34 -17.47
C LYS A 23 -2.68 -17.92 -17.35
N PRO A 24 -2.31 -17.49 -16.14
CA PRO A 24 -1.61 -16.21 -15.98
C PRO A 24 -0.16 -16.32 -16.48
N VAL A 25 0.29 -15.31 -17.20
CA VAL A 25 1.64 -15.21 -17.74
C VAL A 25 2.24 -13.89 -17.32
N VAL A 26 3.39 -13.92 -16.67
CA VAL A 26 4.16 -12.70 -16.36
C VAL A 26 4.84 -12.22 -17.64
N ILE A 27 4.66 -10.95 -17.96
CA ILE A 27 5.22 -10.34 -19.16
C ILE A 27 6.65 -9.87 -18.87
N ALA A 28 7.62 -10.39 -19.60
CA ALA A 28 8.98 -9.86 -19.57
C ALA A 28 9.01 -8.48 -20.22
N ASN A 29 9.76 -7.54 -19.64
CA ASN A 29 9.94 -6.20 -20.20
C ASN A 29 10.87 -6.24 -21.43
N THR A 30 11.06 -5.08 -22.07
CA THR A 30 11.92 -4.98 -23.26
C THR A 30 13.39 -5.27 -22.96
N GLU A 31 13.78 -5.24 -21.69
CA GLU A 31 15.12 -5.62 -21.22
C GLU A 31 15.23 -7.13 -20.95
N GLY A 32 14.15 -7.89 -21.15
CA GLY A 32 14.12 -9.33 -20.95
C GLY A 32 13.94 -9.77 -19.49
N VAL A 33 13.57 -8.86 -18.60
CA VAL A 33 13.41 -9.11 -17.16
C VAL A 33 11.92 -9.10 -16.79
N ARG A 34 11.53 -9.92 -15.84
CA ARG A 34 10.13 -10.13 -15.44
C ARG A 34 9.61 -9.07 -14.47
N THR A 35 10.50 -8.37 -13.78
CA THR A 35 10.15 -7.21 -12.93
C THR A 35 10.84 -5.96 -13.45
N THR A 36 10.23 -4.82 -13.21
CA THR A 36 10.73 -3.51 -13.65
C THR A 36 10.96 -2.64 -12.43
N PRO A 37 12.19 -2.10 -12.24
CA PRO A 37 12.42 -1.15 -11.16
C PRO A 37 11.46 0.03 -11.24
N SER A 38 10.84 0.39 -10.12
CA SER A 38 9.91 1.52 -10.00
C SER A 38 10.71 2.83 -9.89
N ILE A 39 11.54 3.10 -10.89
CA ILE A 39 12.49 4.21 -10.92
C ILE A 39 12.28 5.00 -12.22
N VAL A 40 12.24 6.32 -12.07
CA VAL A 40 12.15 7.28 -13.18
C VAL A 40 13.32 8.23 -13.10
N ALA A 41 13.97 8.48 -14.21
CA ALA A 41 15.08 9.45 -14.30
C ALA A 41 14.91 10.38 -15.50
N PHE A 42 15.45 11.59 -15.35
CA PHE A 42 15.51 12.58 -16.41
C PHE A 42 16.98 12.87 -16.71
N THR A 43 17.39 12.66 -17.94
CA THR A 43 18.75 12.97 -18.37
C THR A 43 18.96 14.48 -18.41
N LYS A 44 20.21 14.93 -18.50
CA LYS A 44 20.54 16.36 -18.63
C LYS A 44 19.96 16.98 -19.90
N THR A 45 19.68 16.18 -20.91
CA THR A 45 19.06 16.62 -22.17
C THR A 45 17.53 16.57 -22.14
N GLY A 46 16.94 16.19 -21.00
CA GLY A 46 15.48 16.13 -20.82
C GLY A 46 14.84 14.81 -21.23
N GLU A 47 15.61 13.81 -21.64
CA GLU A 47 15.11 12.48 -21.97
C GLU A 47 14.66 11.78 -20.67
N ARG A 48 13.50 11.11 -20.74
CA ARG A 48 12.93 10.36 -19.62
C ARG A 48 13.31 8.89 -19.73
N LEU A 49 13.86 8.34 -18.64
CA LEU A 49 14.18 6.93 -18.48
C LEU A 49 13.29 6.30 -17.43
N VAL A 50 12.84 5.08 -17.64
CA VAL A 50 12.00 4.35 -16.70
C VAL A 50 12.49 2.92 -16.58
N GLY A 51 12.52 2.41 -15.34
CA GLY A 51 12.90 1.05 -15.06
C GLY A 51 14.40 0.84 -14.98
N GLU A 52 14.89 -0.24 -15.55
CA GLU A 52 16.32 -0.61 -15.50
C GLU A 52 17.25 0.46 -16.06
N PRO A 53 16.95 1.10 -17.20
CA PRO A 53 17.77 2.21 -17.70
C PRO A 53 17.89 3.36 -16.70
N ALA A 54 16.81 3.69 -15.99
CA ALA A 54 16.83 4.71 -14.95
C ALA A 54 17.68 4.29 -13.76
N LYS A 55 17.58 3.03 -13.35
CA LYS A 55 18.35 2.47 -12.24
C LYS A 55 19.86 2.48 -12.53
N ARG A 56 20.26 2.07 -13.74
CA ARG A 56 21.67 1.97 -14.13
C ARG A 56 22.41 3.31 -14.07
N GLN A 57 21.77 4.41 -14.40
CA GLN A 57 22.39 5.73 -14.43
C GLN A 57 22.20 6.52 -13.13
N ALA A 58 21.56 5.93 -12.12
CA ALA A 58 21.24 6.62 -10.86
C ALA A 58 22.47 7.16 -10.14
N VAL A 59 23.58 6.42 -10.15
CA VAL A 59 24.86 6.85 -9.54
C VAL A 59 25.37 8.15 -10.10
N THR A 60 25.28 8.34 -11.42
CA THR A 60 25.80 9.53 -12.12
C THR A 60 24.78 10.65 -12.23
N ASN A 61 23.52 10.42 -11.83
CA ASN A 61 22.43 11.35 -12.00
C ASN A 61 21.45 11.31 -10.83
N ALA A 62 21.98 11.24 -9.61
CA ALA A 62 21.17 11.02 -8.39
C ALA A 62 20.09 12.08 -8.18
N ASP A 63 20.39 13.36 -8.45
CA ASP A 63 19.45 14.48 -8.25
C ASP A 63 18.25 14.47 -9.20
N ARG A 64 18.34 13.74 -10.30
CA ARG A 64 17.32 13.66 -11.35
C ARG A 64 16.73 12.26 -11.48
N THR A 65 16.96 11.41 -10.47
CA THR A 65 16.45 10.03 -10.42
C THR A 65 15.49 9.91 -9.25
N ILE A 66 14.29 9.40 -9.52
CA ILE A 66 13.19 9.30 -8.55
C ILE A 66 12.93 7.82 -8.28
N SER A 67 13.02 7.43 -7.01
CA SER A 67 12.70 6.08 -6.54
C SER A 67 11.69 6.15 -5.40
N SER A 68 11.00 5.03 -5.13
CA SER A 68 10.06 4.90 -4.01
C SER A 68 8.95 5.96 -3.98
N ILE A 69 8.49 6.42 -5.13
CA ILE A 69 7.44 7.45 -5.23
C ILE A 69 6.11 6.98 -4.62
N LYS A 70 5.87 5.68 -4.57
CA LYS A 70 4.64 5.11 -3.99
C LYS A 70 4.44 5.53 -2.54
N ARG A 71 5.52 5.78 -1.79
CA ARG A 71 5.45 6.28 -0.41
C ARG A 71 4.76 7.64 -0.30
N HIS A 72 4.67 8.39 -1.37
CA HIS A 72 4.07 9.73 -1.42
C HIS A 72 2.71 9.76 -2.11
N MET A 73 2.19 8.59 -2.53
CA MET A 73 0.87 8.52 -3.18
C MET A 73 -0.22 9.07 -2.26
N GLY A 74 -1.11 9.84 -2.84
CA GLY A 74 -2.21 10.45 -2.10
C GLY A 74 -1.81 11.65 -1.25
N THR A 75 -0.57 12.14 -1.34
CA THR A 75 -0.09 13.36 -0.66
C THR A 75 0.12 14.49 -1.65
N ASP A 76 0.42 15.68 -1.13
CA ASP A 76 0.74 16.87 -1.93
C ASP A 76 2.23 17.01 -2.28
N TYR A 77 3.01 15.97 -2.01
CA TYR A 77 4.43 15.91 -2.36
C TYR A 77 4.65 16.19 -3.85
N LYS A 78 5.68 16.97 -4.17
CA LYS A 78 6.07 17.30 -5.54
C LYS A 78 7.54 17.02 -5.76
N VAL A 79 7.86 16.53 -6.95
CA VAL A 79 9.23 16.40 -7.43
C VAL A 79 9.47 17.50 -8.46
N GLU A 80 10.50 18.32 -8.25
CA GLU A 80 10.84 19.38 -9.18
C GLU A 80 12.04 18.98 -10.07
N ILE A 81 11.82 18.96 -11.39
CA ILE A 81 12.83 18.67 -12.40
C ILE A 81 12.74 19.75 -13.48
N ASP A 82 13.82 20.46 -13.72
CA ASP A 82 13.91 21.51 -14.74
C ASP A 82 12.80 22.57 -14.64
N GLY A 83 12.47 22.95 -13.41
CA GLY A 83 11.43 23.94 -13.13
C GLY A 83 9.99 23.43 -13.22
N LYS A 84 9.79 22.17 -13.59
CA LYS A 84 8.48 21.53 -13.61
C LYS A 84 8.29 20.68 -12.34
N LYS A 85 7.11 20.80 -11.73
CA LYS A 85 6.71 20.02 -10.54
C LYS A 85 5.86 18.85 -10.96
N TYR A 86 6.26 17.65 -10.54
CA TYR A 86 5.53 16.40 -10.80
C TYR A 86 4.88 15.89 -9.55
N THR A 87 3.62 15.46 -9.67
CA THR A 87 2.91 14.77 -8.59
C THR A 87 3.35 13.30 -8.50
N PRO A 88 3.12 12.62 -7.35
CA PRO A 88 3.34 11.18 -7.27
C PRO A 88 2.56 10.39 -8.31
N GLN A 89 1.33 10.82 -8.64
CA GLN A 89 0.50 10.22 -9.69
C GLN A 89 1.16 10.32 -11.06
N GLU A 90 1.74 11.48 -11.39
CA GLU A 90 2.42 11.69 -12.67
C GLU A 90 3.67 10.82 -12.78
N ILE A 91 4.47 10.71 -11.74
CA ILE A 91 5.66 9.84 -11.74
C ILE A 91 5.24 8.35 -11.81
N SER A 92 4.23 7.97 -11.04
CA SER A 92 3.69 6.60 -11.10
C SER A 92 3.12 6.27 -12.48
N ALA A 93 2.48 7.24 -13.14
CA ALA A 93 1.98 7.09 -14.52
C ALA A 93 3.11 6.81 -15.51
N MET A 94 4.29 7.37 -15.31
CA MET A 94 5.45 7.09 -16.17
C MET A 94 5.88 5.63 -16.06
N ILE A 95 5.84 5.06 -14.85
CA ILE A 95 6.10 3.64 -14.61
C ILE A 95 5.02 2.79 -15.30
N LEU A 96 3.76 3.16 -15.11
CA LEU A 96 2.63 2.46 -15.73
C LEU A 96 2.67 2.50 -17.27
N GLN A 97 3.10 3.61 -17.85
CA GLN A 97 3.28 3.73 -19.31
C GLN A 97 4.33 2.76 -19.82
N LYS A 98 5.42 2.58 -19.09
CA LYS A 98 6.46 1.59 -19.39
C LYS A 98 5.88 0.17 -19.38
N LEU A 99 5.15 -0.18 -18.34
CA LEU A 99 4.52 -1.51 -18.20
C LEU A 99 3.48 -1.74 -19.30
N LYS A 100 2.70 -0.72 -19.64
CA LYS A 100 1.73 -0.76 -20.73
C LYS A 100 2.41 -1.01 -22.07
N ALA A 101 3.48 -0.27 -22.36
CA ALA A 101 4.25 -0.41 -23.59
C ALA A 101 4.87 -1.80 -23.71
N ASP A 102 5.43 -2.34 -22.61
CA ASP A 102 6.00 -3.68 -22.58
C ASP A 102 4.93 -4.75 -22.82
N ALA A 103 3.74 -4.56 -22.24
CA ALA A 103 2.61 -5.46 -22.47
C ALA A 103 2.12 -5.41 -23.91
N GLU A 104 2.04 -4.22 -24.50
CA GLU A 104 1.65 -4.05 -25.92
C GLU A 104 2.66 -4.70 -26.87
N SER A 105 3.94 -4.55 -26.56
CA SER A 105 5.01 -5.19 -27.33
C SER A 105 4.92 -6.73 -27.28
N TYR A 106 4.65 -7.28 -26.09
CA TYR A 106 4.48 -8.72 -25.92
C TYR A 106 3.23 -9.27 -26.62
N LEU A 107 2.09 -8.58 -26.45
CA LEU A 107 0.80 -9.02 -26.97
C LEU A 107 0.60 -8.73 -28.45
N GLY A 108 1.37 -7.80 -29.03
CA GLY A 108 1.19 -7.34 -30.41
C GLY A 108 -0.11 -6.58 -30.66
N GLU A 109 -0.73 -6.05 -29.61
CA GLU A 109 -1.97 -5.26 -29.68
C GLU A 109 -1.95 -4.13 -28.65
N LYS A 110 -2.84 -3.16 -28.82
CA LYS A 110 -3.00 -2.08 -27.84
C LYS A 110 -3.63 -2.60 -26.56
N VAL A 111 -3.14 -2.11 -25.43
CA VAL A 111 -3.68 -2.38 -24.09
C VAL A 111 -4.30 -1.09 -23.55
N THR A 112 -5.59 -1.14 -23.25
CA THR A 112 -6.34 0.01 -22.76
C THR A 112 -6.93 -0.18 -21.37
N GLU A 113 -6.92 -1.41 -20.85
CA GLU A 113 -7.57 -1.77 -19.58
C GLU A 113 -6.61 -2.50 -18.66
N ALA A 114 -6.73 -2.22 -17.35
CA ALA A 114 -5.88 -2.85 -16.35
C ALA A 114 -6.59 -3.05 -15.02
N VAL A 115 -6.13 -4.03 -14.27
CA VAL A 115 -6.34 -4.16 -12.83
C VAL A 115 -5.03 -3.80 -12.17
N ILE A 116 -5.07 -2.88 -11.21
CA ILE A 116 -3.87 -2.42 -10.48
C ILE A 116 -4.05 -2.77 -9.01
N THR A 117 -3.00 -3.27 -8.38
CA THR A 117 -3.01 -3.63 -6.96
C THR A 117 -2.51 -2.49 -6.09
N VAL A 118 -3.01 -2.46 -4.86
CA VAL A 118 -2.60 -1.52 -3.82
C VAL A 118 -2.43 -2.25 -2.50
N PRO A 119 -1.60 -1.75 -1.58
CA PRO A 119 -1.58 -2.26 -0.21
C PRO A 119 -2.96 -2.19 0.42
N ALA A 120 -3.29 -3.17 1.25
CA ALA A 120 -4.59 -3.22 1.93
C ALA A 120 -4.86 -1.98 2.80
N TYR A 121 -3.78 -1.31 3.26
CA TYR A 121 -3.86 -0.10 4.07
C TYR A 121 -4.10 1.18 3.29
N PHE A 122 -4.02 1.15 1.96
CA PHE A 122 -4.27 2.37 1.21
C PHE A 122 -5.67 2.90 1.52
N ASN A 123 -5.73 4.16 1.92
CA ASN A 123 -7.00 4.88 2.10
C ASN A 123 -7.60 5.26 0.74
N ASP A 124 -8.78 5.87 0.78
CA ASP A 124 -9.49 6.31 -0.43
C ASP A 124 -8.66 7.25 -1.31
N ALA A 125 -7.93 8.18 -0.70
CA ALA A 125 -7.09 9.14 -1.42
C ALA A 125 -5.92 8.46 -2.15
N GLN A 126 -5.28 7.50 -1.51
CA GLN A 126 -4.20 6.72 -2.11
C GLN A 126 -4.71 5.81 -3.23
N ARG A 127 -5.87 5.22 -3.07
CA ARG A 127 -6.55 4.40 -4.09
C ARG A 127 -6.96 5.25 -5.29
N GLN A 128 -7.53 6.42 -5.03
CA GLN A 128 -7.89 7.36 -6.09
C GLN A 128 -6.66 7.86 -6.84
N ALA A 129 -5.58 8.17 -6.14
CA ALA A 129 -4.31 8.57 -6.74
C ALA A 129 -3.74 7.48 -7.66
N THR A 130 -3.84 6.22 -7.25
CA THR A 130 -3.42 5.08 -8.07
C THR A 130 -4.29 4.96 -9.34
N LYS A 131 -5.59 5.11 -9.20
CA LYS A 131 -6.52 5.12 -10.33
C LYS A 131 -6.24 6.27 -11.29
N ASP A 132 -5.95 7.47 -10.75
CA ASP A 132 -5.57 8.65 -11.53
C ASP A 132 -4.27 8.42 -12.29
N ALA A 133 -3.28 7.80 -11.65
CA ALA A 133 -2.03 7.43 -12.30
C ALA A 133 -2.27 6.50 -13.51
N GLY A 134 -3.15 5.53 -13.36
CA GLY A 134 -3.55 4.65 -14.47
C GLY A 134 -4.19 5.43 -15.61
N LYS A 135 -5.09 6.35 -15.31
CA LYS A 135 -5.74 7.21 -16.29
C LYS A 135 -4.74 8.09 -17.04
N ILE A 136 -3.80 8.72 -16.33
CA ILE A 136 -2.72 9.52 -16.93
C ILE A 136 -1.87 8.66 -17.88
N ALA A 137 -1.63 7.40 -17.51
CA ALA A 137 -0.88 6.45 -18.34
C ALA A 137 -1.64 5.95 -19.57
N GLY A 138 -2.92 6.29 -19.72
CA GLY A 138 -3.77 5.84 -20.83
C GLY A 138 -4.45 4.50 -20.56
N LEU A 139 -4.65 4.14 -19.29
CA LEU A 139 -5.32 2.91 -18.89
C LEU A 139 -6.67 3.22 -18.25
N ASP A 140 -7.69 2.49 -18.66
CA ASP A 140 -8.94 2.40 -17.93
C ASP A 140 -8.77 1.36 -16.83
N VAL A 141 -8.68 1.82 -15.59
CA VAL A 141 -8.49 0.95 -14.43
C VAL A 141 -9.84 0.34 -14.06
N LYS A 142 -10.03 -0.92 -14.45
CA LYS A 142 -11.28 -1.66 -14.23
C LYS A 142 -11.49 -1.99 -12.77
N ARG A 143 -10.44 -2.27 -12.05
CA ARG A 143 -10.49 -2.60 -10.64
C ARG A 143 -9.17 -2.24 -9.98
N ILE A 144 -9.26 -1.74 -8.74
CA ILE A 144 -8.14 -1.69 -7.81
C ILE A 144 -8.40 -2.77 -6.77
N ILE A 145 -7.46 -3.69 -6.60
CA ILE A 145 -7.58 -4.78 -5.63
C ILE A 145 -6.44 -4.74 -4.63
N ASN A 146 -6.68 -5.26 -3.45
CA ASN A 146 -5.64 -5.34 -2.43
C ASN A 146 -4.60 -6.40 -2.78
N GLU A 147 -3.34 -6.07 -2.52
CA GLU A 147 -2.20 -6.97 -2.79
C GLU A 147 -2.36 -8.35 -2.13
N PRO A 148 -2.81 -8.46 -0.85
CA PRO A 148 -2.98 -9.79 -0.25
C PRO A 148 -4.08 -10.62 -0.92
N THR A 149 -5.13 -10.00 -1.39
CA THR A 149 -6.20 -10.69 -2.14
C THR A 149 -5.66 -11.23 -3.47
N ALA A 150 -4.88 -10.42 -4.18
CA ALA A 150 -4.22 -10.85 -5.41
C ALA A 150 -3.27 -12.02 -5.16
N ALA A 151 -2.48 -11.97 -4.08
CA ALA A 151 -1.59 -13.07 -3.70
C ALA A 151 -2.37 -14.37 -3.46
N ALA A 152 -3.49 -14.32 -2.76
CA ALA A 152 -4.34 -15.49 -2.52
C ALA A 152 -4.85 -16.11 -3.83
N LEU A 153 -5.26 -15.28 -4.79
CA LEU A 153 -5.66 -15.75 -6.12
C LEU A 153 -4.51 -16.43 -6.84
N ALA A 154 -3.32 -15.86 -6.78
CA ALA A 154 -2.14 -16.39 -7.46
C ALA A 154 -1.76 -17.78 -6.93
N TYR A 155 -1.91 -18.03 -5.65
CA TYR A 155 -1.65 -19.32 -5.03
C TYR A 155 -2.74 -20.36 -5.32
N GLY A 156 -3.80 -20.01 -6.07
CA GLY A 156 -4.84 -20.96 -6.49
C GLY A 156 -5.69 -21.47 -5.33
N LEU A 157 -5.83 -20.71 -4.28
CA LEU A 157 -6.49 -21.15 -3.05
C LEU A 157 -8.01 -21.26 -3.19
N ASP A 158 -8.58 -20.77 -4.29
CA ASP A 158 -9.96 -20.97 -4.69
C ASP A 158 -10.36 -22.44 -4.86
N ASN A 159 -9.40 -23.31 -5.15
CA ASN A 159 -9.62 -24.74 -5.36
C ASN A 159 -9.37 -25.58 -4.10
N GLU A 160 -9.06 -24.94 -2.99
CA GLU A 160 -8.76 -25.61 -1.73
C GLU A 160 -9.94 -25.60 -0.77
N LYS A 161 -9.83 -26.37 0.31
CA LYS A 161 -10.83 -26.41 1.36
C LYS A 161 -10.94 -25.04 2.04
N GLU A 162 -12.10 -24.77 2.62
CA GLU A 162 -12.31 -23.61 3.48
C GLU A 162 -11.20 -23.52 4.53
N GLN A 163 -10.54 -22.38 4.58
CA GLN A 163 -9.43 -22.15 5.50
C GLN A 163 -9.20 -20.66 5.73
N LYS A 164 -8.48 -20.36 6.80
CA LYS A 164 -7.96 -19.03 7.07
C LYS A 164 -6.47 -19.02 6.79
N ILE A 165 -6.01 -17.98 6.13
CA ILE A 165 -4.59 -17.84 5.76
C ILE A 165 -4.06 -16.49 6.19
N MET A 166 -2.75 -16.43 6.41
CA MET A 166 -2.03 -15.18 6.61
C MET A 166 -1.23 -14.85 5.36
N VAL A 167 -1.27 -13.61 4.93
CA VAL A 167 -0.37 -13.08 3.90
C VAL A 167 0.60 -12.13 4.60
N TYR A 168 1.87 -12.49 4.57
CA TYR A 168 2.97 -11.72 5.15
C TYR A 168 3.74 -11.08 3.99
N ASP A 169 3.56 -9.77 3.83
CA ASP A 169 4.09 -9.01 2.69
C ASP A 169 5.14 -8.01 3.18
N LEU A 170 6.41 -8.36 2.98
CA LEU A 170 7.52 -7.48 3.27
C LEU A 170 8.12 -7.00 1.95
N GLY A 171 7.66 -5.83 1.53
CA GLY A 171 8.10 -5.18 0.30
C GLY A 171 9.32 -4.28 0.49
N GLY A 172 9.60 -3.46 -0.50
CA GLY A 172 10.72 -2.50 -0.46
C GLY A 172 10.49 -1.36 0.50
N GLY A 173 9.25 -0.89 0.64
CA GLY A 173 8.91 0.29 1.42
C GLY A 173 7.98 0.07 2.60
N THR A 174 7.19 -0.98 2.56
CA THR A 174 6.14 -1.24 3.55
C THR A 174 6.12 -2.69 3.98
N PHE A 175 5.61 -2.92 5.18
CA PHE A 175 5.25 -4.24 5.67
C PHE A 175 3.73 -4.31 5.86
N ASP A 176 3.11 -5.32 5.27
CA ASP A 176 1.67 -5.56 5.38
C ASP A 176 1.42 -7.01 5.78
N VAL A 177 0.48 -7.21 6.68
CA VAL A 177 0.00 -8.53 7.05
C VAL A 177 -1.52 -8.55 7.01
N SER A 178 -2.08 -9.57 6.38
CA SER A 178 -3.53 -9.71 6.24
C SER A 178 -3.96 -11.11 6.61
N ILE A 179 -5.13 -11.22 7.22
CA ILE A 179 -5.79 -12.50 7.48
C ILE A 179 -6.95 -12.61 6.50
N ILE A 180 -6.97 -13.71 5.77
CA ILE A 180 -7.93 -13.95 4.70
C ILE A 180 -8.68 -15.25 5.01
N GLU A 181 -9.99 -15.25 4.79
CA GLU A 181 -10.82 -16.45 4.80
C GLU A 181 -11.18 -16.84 3.38
N ILE A 182 -10.99 -18.08 3.06
CA ILE A 182 -11.31 -18.64 1.75
C ILE A 182 -12.32 -19.78 1.95
N GLY A 183 -13.40 -19.75 1.19
CA GLY A 183 -14.40 -20.80 1.23
C GLY A 183 -15.52 -20.53 0.24
N ASP A 184 -16.09 -21.58 -0.34
CA ASP A 184 -17.25 -21.54 -1.26
C ASP A 184 -17.08 -20.57 -2.43
N GLY A 185 -15.87 -20.45 -2.99
CA GLY A 185 -15.57 -19.53 -4.09
C GLY A 185 -15.48 -18.06 -3.68
N VAL A 186 -15.39 -17.77 -2.38
CA VAL A 186 -15.28 -16.42 -1.82
C VAL A 186 -13.92 -16.26 -1.16
N ILE A 187 -13.25 -15.13 -1.45
CA ILE A 187 -12.04 -14.70 -0.73
C ILE A 187 -12.39 -13.41 -0.01
N GLU A 188 -12.31 -13.44 1.31
CA GLU A 188 -12.62 -12.31 2.18
C GLU A 188 -11.43 -11.93 3.04
N VAL A 189 -11.05 -10.65 3.04
CA VAL A 189 -10.05 -10.12 3.97
C VAL A 189 -10.72 -9.86 5.31
N LEU A 190 -10.33 -10.61 6.34
CA LEU A 190 -10.89 -10.48 7.69
C LEU A 190 -10.25 -9.34 8.46
N SER A 191 -8.95 -9.15 8.28
CA SER A 191 -8.22 -8.08 8.93
C SER A 191 -6.95 -7.76 8.17
N THR A 192 -6.42 -6.58 8.42
CA THR A 192 -5.17 -6.12 7.86
C THR A 192 -4.46 -5.21 8.86
N ASN A 193 -3.14 -5.29 8.90
CA ASN A 193 -2.29 -4.47 9.75
C ASN A 193 -0.93 -4.32 9.09
N GLY A 194 -0.05 -3.48 9.61
CA GLY A 194 1.26 -3.31 9.01
C GLY A 194 2.06 -2.17 9.60
N ASP A 195 3.16 -1.86 8.92
CA ASP A 195 4.05 -0.76 9.25
C ASP A 195 4.55 -0.14 7.94
N THR A 196 4.22 1.11 7.71
CA THR A 196 4.55 1.84 6.48
C THR A 196 5.97 2.32 6.39
N HIS A 197 6.66 2.30 7.49
CA HIS A 197 8.06 2.70 7.58
C HIS A 197 8.97 1.50 7.79
N LEU A 198 8.54 0.35 7.30
CA LEU A 198 9.27 -0.91 7.41
C LEU A 198 9.24 -1.62 6.06
N GLY A 199 10.39 -1.75 5.44
CA GLY A 199 10.54 -2.45 4.16
C GLY A 199 12.01 -2.72 3.85
N GLY A 200 12.27 -3.35 2.71
CA GLY A 200 13.62 -3.69 2.28
C GLY A 200 14.58 -2.52 2.23
N ASP A 201 14.08 -1.31 1.96
CA ASP A 201 14.89 -0.09 1.96
C ASP A 201 15.48 0.22 3.35
N ASP A 202 14.76 -0.11 4.42
CA ASP A 202 15.24 0.10 5.78
C ASP A 202 16.36 -0.88 6.13
N PHE A 203 16.29 -2.11 5.61
CA PHE A 203 17.36 -3.08 5.71
C PHE A 203 18.60 -2.61 4.95
N ASP A 204 18.42 -2.07 3.75
CA ASP A 204 19.51 -1.49 2.97
C ASP A 204 20.16 -0.32 3.72
N ASN A 205 19.36 0.56 4.33
CA ASN A 205 19.84 1.71 5.08
C ASN A 205 20.67 1.28 6.31
N ALA A 206 20.29 0.20 6.97
CA ALA A 206 21.08 -0.34 8.08
C ALA A 206 22.50 -0.78 7.62
N VAL A 207 22.59 -1.40 6.45
CA VAL A 207 23.86 -1.80 5.83
C VAL A 207 24.66 -0.57 5.40
N ILE A 208 23.99 0.42 4.79
CA ILE A 208 24.65 1.68 4.38
C ILE A 208 25.27 2.38 5.60
N LYS A 209 24.50 2.50 6.68
CA LYS A 209 25.01 3.12 7.92
C LYS A 209 26.23 2.38 8.45
N TRP A 210 26.18 1.06 8.48
CA TRP A 210 27.31 0.24 8.90
C TRP A 210 28.55 0.49 8.03
N MET A 211 28.39 0.53 6.70
CA MET A 211 29.50 0.80 5.78
C MET A 211 30.10 2.19 5.98
N VAL A 212 29.24 3.20 6.14
CA VAL A 212 29.68 4.58 6.41
C VAL A 212 30.47 4.66 7.72
N ASP A 213 29.97 4.05 8.78
CA ASP A 213 30.61 4.07 10.10
C ASP A 213 31.95 3.32 10.08
N GLU A 214 32.01 2.14 9.47
CA GLU A 214 33.25 1.35 9.37
C GLU A 214 34.29 2.04 8.48
N PHE A 215 33.89 2.64 7.39
CA PHE A 215 34.80 3.40 6.51
C PHE A 215 35.38 4.61 7.22
N LYS A 216 34.56 5.32 8.00
CA LYS A 216 34.98 6.47 8.81
C LYS A 216 36.01 6.04 9.85
N LYS A 217 35.82 4.89 10.50
CA LYS A 217 36.80 4.34 11.47
C LYS A 217 38.13 3.98 10.80
N ALA A 218 38.08 3.38 9.59
CA ALA A 218 39.27 2.90 8.90
C ALA A 218 40.02 4.02 8.19
N GLU A 219 39.32 4.96 7.53
CA GLU A 219 39.93 5.96 6.64
C GLU A 219 39.76 7.40 7.15
N GLY A 220 39.00 7.64 8.21
CA GLY A 220 38.75 8.98 8.75
C GLY A 220 37.86 9.88 7.88
N VAL A 221 37.16 9.30 6.89
CA VAL A 221 36.32 10.04 5.94
C VAL A 221 34.87 9.67 6.14
N ASP A 222 33.99 10.69 6.24
CA ASP A 222 32.54 10.52 6.30
C ASP A 222 31.97 10.59 4.88
N LEU A 223 31.45 9.46 4.39
CA LEU A 223 30.86 9.35 3.06
C LEU A 223 29.44 9.93 2.95
N SER A 224 28.78 10.22 4.08
CA SER A 224 27.38 10.63 4.10
C SER A 224 27.08 11.95 3.39
N GLY A 225 28.07 12.83 3.24
CA GLY A 225 27.96 14.09 2.50
C GLY A 225 28.22 14.00 0.99
N ASP A 226 28.69 12.86 0.51
CA ASP A 226 28.99 12.61 -0.91
C ASP A 226 27.86 11.85 -1.57
N LYS A 227 27.08 12.56 -2.40
CA LYS A 227 25.88 11.99 -3.04
C LYS A 227 26.18 10.81 -3.95
N MET A 228 27.29 10.87 -4.73
CA MET A 228 27.70 9.75 -5.59
C MET A 228 28.13 8.54 -4.78
N ALA A 229 28.88 8.76 -3.72
CA ALA A 229 29.29 7.68 -2.82
C ALA A 229 28.07 7.03 -2.17
N MET A 230 27.13 7.83 -1.67
CA MET A 230 25.91 7.31 -1.02
C MET A 230 25.05 6.52 -1.99
N GLN A 231 24.93 6.92 -3.24
CA GLN A 231 24.19 6.17 -4.25
C GLN A 231 24.86 4.83 -4.57
N ARG A 232 26.19 4.80 -4.65
CA ARG A 232 26.95 3.55 -4.84
C ARG A 232 26.80 2.63 -3.64
N LEU A 233 26.80 3.17 -2.41
CA LEU A 233 26.54 2.41 -1.20
C LEU A 233 25.15 1.81 -1.17
N LYS A 234 24.14 2.56 -1.62
CA LYS A 234 22.76 2.09 -1.71
C LYS A 234 22.64 0.87 -2.63
N GLU A 235 23.23 0.93 -3.81
CA GLU A 235 23.22 -0.19 -4.76
C GLU A 235 23.98 -1.39 -4.21
N ALA A 236 25.12 -1.16 -3.58
CA ALA A 236 25.94 -2.22 -2.99
C ALA A 236 25.23 -2.89 -1.80
N ALA A 237 24.53 -2.11 -0.96
CA ALA A 237 23.77 -2.63 0.16
C ALA A 237 22.61 -3.52 -0.30
N GLU A 238 21.85 -3.09 -1.30
CA GLU A 238 20.76 -3.87 -1.88
C GLU A 238 21.29 -5.19 -2.46
N LYS A 239 22.37 -5.14 -3.22
CA LYS A 239 23.01 -6.33 -3.79
C LYS A 239 23.49 -7.29 -2.69
N ALA A 240 24.15 -6.78 -1.66
CA ALA A 240 24.63 -7.58 -0.53
C ALA A 240 23.46 -8.25 0.21
N LYS A 241 22.39 -7.54 0.47
CA LYS A 241 21.17 -8.09 1.08
C LYS A 241 20.63 -9.27 0.27
N LYS A 242 20.53 -9.12 -1.04
CA LYS A 242 20.05 -10.18 -1.93
C LYS A 242 20.98 -11.40 -1.93
N GLU A 243 22.28 -11.18 -1.98
CA GLU A 243 23.27 -12.27 -1.96
C GLU A 243 23.23 -13.06 -0.64
N LEU A 244 23.00 -12.39 0.48
CA LEU A 244 22.92 -13.04 1.80
C LEU A 244 21.66 -13.87 2.01
N SER A 245 20.69 -13.84 1.09
CA SER A 245 19.56 -14.76 1.09
C SER A 245 19.98 -16.20 0.73
N SER A 246 21.07 -16.36 -0.01
CA SER A 246 21.59 -17.67 -0.46
C SER A 246 22.99 -17.96 0.03
N ALA A 247 23.79 -16.95 0.36
CA ALA A 247 25.18 -17.10 0.83
C ALA A 247 25.32 -16.67 2.29
N THR A 248 26.33 -17.23 2.99
CA THR A 248 26.60 -16.87 4.38
C THR A 248 27.48 -15.64 4.53
N THR A 249 28.13 -15.21 3.45
CA THR A 249 28.99 -14.03 3.42
C THR A 249 28.99 -13.43 2.03
N THR A 250 29.21 -12.13 1.94
CA THR A 250 29.36 -11.41 0.67
C THR A 250 30.48 -10.37 0.80
N ASN A 251 31.18 -10.12 -0.29
CA ASN A 251 32.20 -9.08 -0.37
C ASN A 251 31.60 -7.83 -1.03
N ILE A 252 31.79 -6.69 -0.40
CA ILE A 252 31.39 -5.38 -0.91
C ILE A 252 32.65 -4.64 -1.30
N ASN A 253 32.88 -4.51 -2.60
CA ASN A 253 34.08 -3.85 -3.14
C ASN A 253 33.66 -2.67 -4.02
N LEU A 254 33.96 -1.46 -3.55
CA LEU A 254 33.65 -0.20 -4.23
C LEU A 254 34.96 0.59 -4.43
N PRO A 255 35.73 0.33 -5.50
CA PRO A 255 36.95 1.07 -5.78
C PRO A 255 36.61 2.53 -6.11
N PHE A 256 37.53 3.42 -5.73
CA PHE A 256 37.40 4.86 -5.95
C PHE A 256 36.10 5.44 -5.38
N ILE A 257 35.70 5.01 -4.18
CA ILE A 257 34.47 5.47 -3.54
C ILE A 257 34.51 6.98 -3.25
N THR A 258 35.68 7.50 -2.94
CA THR A 258 35.91 8.93 -2.74
C THR A 258 37.38 9.28 -2.99
N ALA A 259 37.68 10.58 -3.04
CA ALA A 259 39.05 11.08 -3.14
C ALA A 259 39.32 12.08 -2.02
N THR A 260 40.52 11.99 -1.44
CA THR A 260 41.01 12.91 -0.40
C THR A 260 42.30 13.57 -0.84
N ALA A 261 42.84 14.47 -0.01
CA ALA A 261 44.18 15.08 -0.24
C ALA A 261 45.31 14.02 -0.36
N ASP A 262 45.12 12.85 0.25
CA ASP A 262 46.05 11.73 0.19
C ASP A 262 45.83 10.81 -1.03
N GLY A 263 44.90 11.16 -1.92
CA GLY A 263 44.59 10.40 -3.11
C GLY A 263 43.25 9.67 -3.03
N PRO A 264 42.96 8.79 -4.00
CA PRO A 264 41.72 8.04 -4.03
C PRO A 264 41.64 7.04 -2.87
N LYS A 265 40.42 6.82 -2.36
CA LYS A 265 40.12 5.84 -1.33
C LYS A 265 39.17 4.79 -1.88
N HIS A 266 39.32 3.56 -1.40
CA HIS A 266 38.54 2.41 -1.84
C HIS A 266 37.85 1.78 -0.64
N LEU A 267 36.63 1.28 -0.86
CA LEU A 267 35.88 0.53 0.14
C LEU A 267 35.93 -0.95 -0.24
N ASP A 268 36.40 -1.78 0.68
CA ASP A 268 36.41 -3.23 0.53
C ASP A 268 36.10 -3.84 1.90
N MET A 269 34.88 -4.43 2.00
CA MET A 269 34.38 -4.98 3.26
C MET A 269 33.71 -6.32 3.01
N ASN A 270 33.78 -7.20 4.00
CA ASN A 270 33.05 -8.44 4.03
C ASN A 270 31.86 -8.31 4.98
N LEU A 271 30.67 -8.66 4.51
CA LEU A 271 29.46 -8.70 5.33
C LEU A 271 29.00 -10.15 5.45
N THR A 272 28.91 -10.63 6.68
CA THR A 272 28.35 -11.95 6.96
C THR A 272 26.85 -11.87 7.17
N ARG A 273 26.14 -12.98 6.92
CA ARG A 273 24.71 -13.07 7.24
C ARG A 273 24.46 -12.82 8.73
N ALA A 274 25.30 -13.35 9.61
CA ALA A 274 25.18 -13.12 11.04
C ALA A 274 25.27 -11.63 11.41
N LYS A 275 26.18 -10.90 10.78
CA LYS A 275 26.30 -9.44 10.99
C LYS A 275 25.12 -8.69 10.41
N PHE A 276 24.66 -9.08 9.22
CA PHE A 276 23.46 -8.51 8.62
C PHE A 276 22.23 -8.70 9.51
N ASP A 277 22.05 -9.92 10.05
CA ASP A 277 20.94 -10.20 10.96
C ASP A 277 21.03 -9.38 12.26
N GLU A 278 22.24 -9.18 12.79
CA GLU A 278 22.48 -8.30 13.95
C GLU A 278 22.07 -6.85 13.64
N LEU A 279 22.50 -6.32 12.49
CA LEU A 279 22.23 -4.93 12.08
C LEU A 279 20.74 -4.68 11.84
N THR A 280 19.97 -5.70 11.51
CA THR A 280 18.58 -5.59 11.08
C THR A 280 17.58 -6.27 12.02
N SER A 281 18.04 -6.78 13.17
CA SER A 281 17.19 -7.54 14.10
C SER A 281 15.99 -6.75 14.61
N ASP A 282 16.15 -5.47 14.87
CA ASP A 282 15.06 -4.58 15.30
C ASP A 282 13.98 -4.42 14.22
N LEU A 283 14.38 -4.40 12.95
CA LEU A 283 13.45 -4.31 11.82
C LEU A 283 12.59 -5.57 11.70
N ILE A 284 13.18 -6.75 11.86
CA ILE A 284 12.45 -8.02 11.86
C ILE A 284 11.51 -8.10 13.07
N GLU A 285 11.95 -7.68 14.25
CA GLU A 285 11.12 -7.67 15.46
C GLU A 285 9.89 -6.76 15.31
N ARG A 286 10.00 -5.68 14.55
CA ARG A 286 8.89 -4.76 14.30
C ARG A 286 7.73 -5.39 13.53
N THR A 287 7.92 -6.54 12.90
CA THR A 287 6.83 -7.26 12.22
C THR A 287 5.93 -8.02 13.20
N ALA A 288 6.39 -8.29 14.41
CA ALA A 288 5.66 -9.09 15.39
C ALA A 288 4.34 -8.44 15.84
N ILE A 289 4.35 -7.16 16.15
CA ILE A 289 3.16 -6.44 16.63
C ILE A 289 2.05 -6.40 15.57
N PRO A 290 2.31 -6.00 14.32
CA PRO A 290 1.30 -6.06 13.26
C PRO A 290 0.72 -7.46 13.05
N VAL A 291 1.55 -8.51 13.10
CA VAL A 291 1.09 -9.89 12.99
C VAL A 291 0.12 -10.24 14.12
N GLN A 292 0.48 -9.93 15.35
CA GLN A 292 -0.38 -10.17 16.51
C GLN A 292 -1.69 -9.38 16.43
N ASN A 293 -1.62 -8.13 16.01
CA ASN A 293 -2.80 -7.27 15.85
C ASN A 293 -3.74 -7.79 14.75
N ALA A 294 -3.20 -8.25 13.63
CA ALA A 294 -4.02 -8.81 12.55
C ALA A 294 -4.76 -10.07 13.00
N LEU A 295 -4.10 -10.97 13.73
CA LEU A 295 -4.71 -12.15 14.30
C LEU A 295 -5.82 -11.79 15.31
N LYS A 296 -5.54 -10.85 16.18
CA LYS A 296 -6.51 -10.36 17.16
C LYS A 296 -7.73 -9.75 16.50
N ASP A 297 -7.54 -8.90 15.51
CA ASP A 297 -8.64 -8.23 14.80
C ASP A 297 -9.47 -9.22 13.99
N ALA A 298 -8.88 -10.30 13.51
CA ALA A 298 -9.59 -11.39 12.84
C ALA A 298 -10.30 -12.34 13.81
N GLY A 299 -10.01 -12.20 15.10
CA GLY A 299 -10.61 -13.07 16.13
C GLY A 299 -10.08 -14.51 16.12
N ILE A 300 -8.86 -14.73 15.67
CA ILE A 300 -8.25 -16.07 15.56
C ILE A 300 -6.89 -16.12 16.23
N THR A 301 -6.43 -17.34 16.49
CA THR A 301 -5.06 -17.62 16.91
C THR A 301 -4.23 -18.12 15.74
N ALA A 302 -2.91 -18.09 15.89
CA ALA A 302 -2.01 -18.57 14.83
C ALA A 302 -2.23 -20.06 14.51
N SER A 303 -2.64 -20.85 15.49
CA SER A 303 -2.91 -22.28 15.29
C SER A 303 -4.10 -22.55 14.37
N GLU A 304 -5.00 -21.59 14.19
CA GLU A 304 -6.18 -21.70 13.33
C GLU A 304 -5.85 -21.40 11.86
N LEU A 305 -4.64 -20.91 11.58
CA LEU A 305 -4.20 -20.66 10.21
C LEU A 305 -3.94 -21.97 9.47
N GLY A 306 -4.50 -22.08 8.27
CA GLY A 306 -4.22 -23.22 7.37
C GLY A 306 -2.90 -23.03 6.62
N LYS A 307 -2.60 -21.82 6.18
CA LYS A 307 -1.39 -21.47 5.43
C LYS A 307 -0.90 -20.08 5.78
N VAL A 308 0.39 -19.87 5.55
CA VAL A 308 1.03 -18.54 5.59
C VAL A 308 1.73 -18.33 4.25
N LEU A 309 1.38 -17.27 3.54
CA LEU A 309 1.94 -16.90 2.25
C LEU A 309 2.97 -15.81 2.40
N LEU A 310 4.10 -15.94 1.74
CA LEU A 310 5.12 -14.90 1.67
C LEU A 310 4.98 -14.11 0.37
N VAL A 311 4.93 -12.79 0.51
CA VAL A 311 4.85 -11.83 -0.58
C VAL A 311 5.92 -10.75 -0.38
N GLY A 312 6.40 -10.20 -1.49
CA GLY A 312 7.47 -9.20 -1.48
C GLY A 312 8.87 -9.80 -1.49
N GLY A 313 9.77 -9.18 -2.24
CA GLY A 313 11.14 -9.68 -2.42
C GLY A 313 11.92 -9.80 -1.13
N SER A 314 11.62 -8.96 -0.13
CA SER A 314 12.31 -8.99 1.17
C SER A 314 11.99 -10.22 2.01
N THR A 315 10.92 -10.97 1.68
CA THR A 315 10.62 -12.26 2.33
C THR A 315 11.58 -13.38 1.90
N ARG A 316 12.46 -13.13 0.94
CA ARG A 316 13.56 -14.05 0.60
C ARG A 316 14.61 -14.09 1.69
N MET A 317 14.71 -13.08 2.55
CA MET A 317 15.62 -13.06 3.68
C MET A 317 15.27 -14.19 4.65
N LEU A 318 16.27 -14.98 5.04
CA LEU A 318 16.06 -16.12 5.95
C LEU A 318 15.56 -15.68 7.32
N SER A 319 16.03 -14.52 7.81
CA SER A 319 15.56 -13.95 9.08
C SER A 319 14.06 -13.66 9.09
N ALA A 320 13.52 -13.19 7.95
CA ALA A 320 12.08 -12.96 7.80
C ALA A 320 11.30 -14.28 7.81
N GLN A 321 11.77 -15.29 7.09
CA GLN A 321 11.16 -16.61 7.03
C GLN A 321 11.13 -17.30 8.40
N GLU A 322 12.23 -17.20 9.14
CA GLU A 322 12.32 -17.73 10.51
C GLU A 322 11.40 -17.01 11.47
N LYS A 323 11.28 -15.69 11.34
CA LYS A 323 10.36 -14.89 12.17
C LYS A 323 8.91 -15.29 11.94
N VAL A 324 8.51 -15.48 10.70
CA VAL A 324 7.16 -15.95 10.35
C VAL A 324 6.89 -17.30 10.98
N LYS A 325 7.83 -18.23 10.88
CA LYS A 325 7.71 -19.55 11.49
C LYS A 325 7.61 -19.47 13.02
N GLN A 326 8.39 -18.59 13.65
CA GLN A 326 8.34 -18.35 15.08
C GLN A 326 6.97 -17.80 15.52
N LEU A 327 6.45 -16.81 14.78
CA LEU A 327 5.20 -16.13 15.12
C LEU A 327 3.95 -17.00 14.87
N THR A 328 3.99 -17.86 13.87
CA THR A 328 2.82 -18.63 13.41
C THR A 328 2.88 -20.11 13.76
N GLY A 329 4.06 -20.64 14.04
CA GLY A 329 4.27 -22.08 14.23
C GLY A 329 4.14 -22.89 12.94
N LYS A 330 4.07 -22.22 11.77
CA LYS A 330 3.87 -22.85 10.48
C LYS A 330 5.02 -22.54 9.52
N GLU A 331 5.38 -23.50 8.69
CA GLU A 331 6.30 -23.29 7.59
C GLU A 331 5.61 -22.43 6.52
N PRO A 332 6.16 -21.27 6.16
CA PRO A 332 5.52 -20.43 5.16
C PRO A 332 5.60 -21.05 3.76
N SER A 333 4.57 -20.81 2.94
CA SER A 333 4.51 -21.24 1.55
C SER A 333 5.40 -20.37 0.67
N LYS A 334 6.28 -21.00 -0.09
CA LYS A 334 7.26 -20.36 -0.99
C LYS A 334 7.16 -20.88 -2.43
N SER A 335 6.04 -21.49 -2.79
CA SER A 335 5.86 -22.14 -4.10
C SER A 335 5.80 -21.18 -5.27
N LEU A 336 5.43 -19.93 -5.03
CA LEU A 336 5.42 -18.88 -6.04
C LEU A 336 6.56 -17.90 -5.82
N ASN A 337 6.96 -17.24 -6.91
CA ASN A 337 7.90 -16.12 -6.83
C ASN A 337 7.25 -14.96 -6.08
N PRO A 338 7.79 -14.54 -4.92
CA PRO A 338 7.17 -13.48 -4.11
C PRO A 338 7.16 -12.11 -4.80
N ASP A 339 7.98 -11.91 -5.83
CA ASP A 339 8.01 -10.68 -6.62
C ASP A 339 6.94 -10.64 -7.71
N GLU A 340 6.35 -11.77 -8.05
CA GLU A 340 5.44 -11.91 -9.20
C GLU A 340 4.00 -12.25 -8.80
N CYS A 341 3.79 -12.87 -7.64
CA CYS A 341 2.49 -13.43 -7.28
C CYS A 341 1.36 -12.40 -7.24
N VAL A 342 1.63 -11.17 -6.86
CA VAL A 342 0.62 -10.10 -6.81
C VAL A 342 0.17 -9.72 -8.23
N ALA A 343 1.09 -9.57 -9.17
CA ALA A 343 0.76 -9.31 -10.57
C ALA A 343 -0.03 -10.47 -11.20
N ILE A 344 0.34 -11.70 -10.86
CA ILE A 344 -0.37 -12.90 -11.31
C ILE A 344 -1.82 -12.87 -10.82
N GLY A 345 -2.04 -12.57 -9.55
CA GLY A 345 -3.40 -12.47 -9.00
C GLY A 345 -4.21 -11.34 -9.65
N ALA A 346 -3.59 -10.20 -9.91
CA ALA A 346 -4.22 -9.10 -10.63
C ALA A 346 -4.62 -9.51 -12.06
N ALA A 347 -3.78 -10.29 -12.74
CA ALA A 347 -4.08 -10.81 -14.08
C ALA A 347 -5.26 -11.80 -14.05
N ILE A 348 -5.35 -12.64 -13.04
CA ILE A 348 -6.48 -13.56 -12.85
C ILE A 348 -7.78 -12.76 -12.69
N GLN A 349 -7.76 -11.71 -11.89
CA GLN A 349 -8.92 -10.80 -11.75
C GLN A 349 -9.27 -10.11 -13.07
N GLY A 350 -8.28 -9.68 -13.81
CA GLY A 350 -8.46 -9.08 -15.14
C GLY A 350 -9.10 -10.07 -16.12
N GLY A 351 -8.64 -11.31 -16.11
CA GLY A 351 -9.22 -12.38 -16.92
C GLY A 351 -10.68 -12.65 -16.57
N LYS A 352 -11.01 -12.63 -15.29
CA LYS A 352 -12.41 -12.77 -14.83
C LYS A 352 -13.29 -11.62 -15.35
N LEU A 353 -12.81 -10.39 -15.27
CA LEU A 353 -13.53 -9.22 -15.77
C LEU A 353 -13.69 -9.24 -17.30
N ALA A 354 -12.73 -9.82 -18.02
CA ALA A 354 -12.78 -10.00 -19.47
C ALA A 354 -13.61 -11.22 -19.90
N GLY A 355 -14.04 -12.06 -18.95
CA GLY A 355 -14.71 -13.31 -19.22
C GLY A 355 -13.80 -14.43 -19.73
N ASP A 356 -12.50 -14.37 -19.44
CA ASP A 356 -11.52 -15.36 -19.87
C ASP A 356 -11.74 -16.71 -19.15
N ALA A 357 -11.60 -17.81 -19.91
CA ALA A 357 -11.64 -19.14 -19.34
C ALA A 357 -10.44 -19.37 -18.40
N GLY A 358 -10.67 -20.06 -17.30
CA GLY A 358 -9.64 -20.39 -16.32
C GLY A 358 -9.46 -19.35 -15.22
N ALA A 359 -10.07 -18.17 -15.32
CA ALA A 359 -10.05 -17.16 -14.27
C ALA A 359 -11.02 -17.49 -13.12
N GLY A 360 -12.07 -18.28 -13.40
CA GLY A 360 -13.05 -18.70 -12.38
C GLY A 360 -14.05 -17.62 -11.96
N ASP A 361 -14.90 -17.95 -11.01
CA ASP A 361 -15.98 -17.09 -10.50
C ASP A 361 -15.73 -16.72 -9.02
N ILE A 362 -14.54 -16.27 -8.70
CA ILE A 362 -14.19 -15.92 -7.33
C ILE A 362 -14.68 -14.53 -7.01
N LEU A 363 -15.42 -14.41 -5.90
CA LEU A 363 -15.80 -13.12 -5.34
C LEU A 363 -14.69 -12.66 -4.39
N LEU A 364 -14.09 -11.51 -4.70
CA LEU A 364 -13.07 -10.88 -3.87
C LEU A 364 -13.72 -9.85 -2.97
N LEU A 365 -13.53 -10.00 -1.67
CA LEU A 365 -14.06 -9.09 -0.68
C LEU A 365 -12.91 -8.43 0.07
N ASP A 366 -12.76 -7.13 -0.10
CA ASP A 366 -11.77 -6.32 0.62
C ASP A 366 -12.40 -5.65 1.84
N VAL A 367 -11.60 -5.10 2.73
CA VAL A 367 -12.07 -4.45 3.94
C VAL A 367 -11.60 -3.00 4.03
N THR A 368 -12.34 -2.20 4.83
CA THR A 368 -11.95 -0.84 5.15
C THR A 368 -10.81 -0.85 6.18
N PRO A 369 -9.75 -0.02 6.01
CA PRO A 369 -8.64 0.00 6.96
C PRO A 369 -8.96 0.71 8.27
N LEU A 370 -9.85 1.69 8.25
CA LEU A 370 -10.28 2.47 9.41
C LEU A 370 -11.79 2.71 9.37
N SER A 371 -12.37 2.96 10.55
CA SER A 371 -13.79 3.29 10.69
C SER A 371 -14.10 4.65 10.06
N LEU A 372 -15.28 4.77 9.45
CA LEU A 372 -15.80 5.98 8.84
C LEU A 372 -17.00 6.47 9.63
N SER A 373 -16.99 7.75 9.97
CA SER A 373 -17.96 8.36 10.87
C SER A 373 -18.36 9.74 10.38
N ILE A 374 -19.47 10.24 10.92
CA ILE A 374 -19.82 11.66 10.84
C ILE A 374 -19.78 12.29 12.23
N GLU A 375 -19.54 13.61 12.28
CA GLU A 375 -19.63 14.36 13.50
C GLU A 375 -21.08 14.60 13.87
N THR A 376 -21.44 14.28 15.11
CA THR A 376 -22.78 14.48 15.66
C THR A 376 -22.73 15.38 16.89
N MET A 377 -23.86 15.62 17.54
CA MET A 377 -23.99 16.51 18.68
C MET A 377 -22.90 16.26 19.74
N GLY A 378 -22.29 17.35 20.19
CA GLY A 378 -21.18 17.27 21.17
C GLY A 378 -19.83 16.95 20.58
N GLY A 379 -19.68 16.96 19.25
CA GLY A 379 -18.44 16.64 18.56
C GLY A 379 -18.09 15.16 18.52
N VAL A 380 -19.08 14.31 18.79
CA VAL A 380 -18.91 12.84 18.79
C VAL A 380 -18.77 12.32 17.36
N ALA A 381 -17.85 11.40 17.13
CA ALA A 381 -17.77 10.64 15.88
C ALA A 381 -18.73 9.46 15.94
N THR A 382 -19.82 9.55 15.20
CA THR A 382 -20.81 8.48 15.10
C THR A 382 -20.48 7.59 13.91
N ARG A 383 -20.12 6.34 14.19
CA ARG A 383 -19.66 5.39 13.17
C ARG A 383 -20.82 4.88 12.33
N LEU A 384 -20.65 4.94 11.01
CA LEU A 384 -21.53 4.28 10.05
C LEU A 384 -20.85 3.02 9.49
N ILE A 385 -19.54 3.05 9.31
CA ILE A 385 -18.77 1.92 8.80
C ILE A 385 -17.64 1.62 9.77
N GLU A 386 -17.65 0.41 10.33
CA GLU A 386 -16.61 -0.05 11.24
C GLU A 386 -15.33 -0.43 10.46
N ARG A 387 -14.18 -0.29 11.13
CA ARG A 387 -12.91 -0.81 10.62
C ARG A 387 -13.04 -2.30 10.29
N ASN A 388 -12.39 -2.74 9.23
CA ASN A 388 -12.44 -4.12 8.72
C ASN A 388 -13.85 -4.55 8.24
N THR A 389 -14.67 -3.60 7.81
CA THR A 389 -15.93 -3.92 7.11
C THR A 389 -15.63 -4.33 5.67
N THR A 390 -16.21 -5.44 5.24
CA THR A 390 -16.10 -5.94 3.86
C THR A 390 -16.67 -4.94 2.86
N ILE A 391 -15.91 -4.66 1.78
CA ILE A 391 -16.34 -3.78 0.70
C ILE A 391 -16.51 -4.57 -0.62
N PRO A 392 -17.40 -4.15 -1.55
CA PRO A 392 -18.27 -2.96 -1.48
C PRO A 392 -19.33 -3.04 -0.37
N THR A 393 -19.69 -1.90 0.19
CA THR A 393 -20.71 -1.82 1.24
C THR A 393 -21.48 -0.51 1.16
N LYS A 394 -22.69 -0.53 1.65
CA LYS A 394 -23.57 0.63 1.74
C LYS A 394 -24.25 0.62 3.10
N LYS A 395 -24.08 1.67 3.86
CA LYS A 395 -24.67 1.84 5.19
C LYS A 395 -25.39 3.18 5.27
N SER A 396 -26.58 3.18 5.84
CA SER A 396 -27.37 4.39 6.04
C SER A 396 -27.83 4.49 7.49
N GLN A 397 -27.93 5.73 7.97
CA GLN A 397 -28.48 6.01 9.28
C GLN A 397 -29.24 7.34 9.22
N ILE A 398 -30.35 7.43 9.96
CA ILE A 398 -31.16 8.65 10.04
C ILE A 398 -30.68 9.49 11.21
N PHE A 399 -30.41 10.75 10.92
CA PHE A 399 -30.05 11.80 11.88
C PHE A 399 -31.11 12.90 11.85
N SER A 400 -30.97 13.86 12.74
CA SER A 400 -31.90 15.00 12.81
C SER A 400 -31.17 16.30 13.13
N THR A 401 -31.92 17.38 13.31
CA THR A 401 -31.41 18.68 13.68
C THR A 401 -31.14 18.75 15.19
N ALA A 402 -30.18 19.61 15.58
CA ALA A 402 -29.77 19.84 16.95
C ALA A 402 -30.45 21.05 17.60
N ALA A 403 -31.06 21.92 16.81
CA ALA A 403 -31.72 23.16 17.27
C ALA A 403 -33.08 23.33 16.64
N ASP A 404 -33.98 24.05 17.33
CA ASP A 404 -35.27 24.41 16.79
C ASP A 404 -35.10 25.36 15.58
N ASN A 405 -35.93 25.15 14.55
CA ASN A 405 -35.93 25.95 13.32
C ASN A 405 -34.61 25.91 12.52
N GLN A 406 -33.79 24.89 12.73
CA GLN A 406 -32.57 24.67 11.97
C GLN A 406 -32.91 24.30 10.51
N THR A 407 -32.36 25.06 9.55
CA THR A 407 -32.66 24.91 8.11
C THR A 407 -31.54 24.27 7.31
N ALA A 408 -30.42 23.97 7.95
CA ALA A 408 -29.28 23.31 7.31
C ALA A 408 -28.55 22.40 8.29
N VAL A 409 -27.93 21.36 7.75
CA VAL A 409 -27.02 20.49 8.50
C VAL A 409 -25.68 20.42 7.79
N ASP A 410 -24.60 20.46 8.57
CA ASP A 410 -23.25 20.24 8.07
C ASP A 410 -22.87 18.78 8.30
N ILE A 411 -22.43 18.13 7.24
CA ILE A 411 -21.98 16.74 7.29
C ILE A 411 -20.45 16.76 7.28
N HIS A 412 -19.87 16.44 8.41
CA HIS A 412 -18.42 16.36 8.60
C HIS A 412 -18.00 14.89 8.66
N VAL A 413 -17.33 14.43 7.61
CA VAL A 413 -16.91 13.02 7.46
C VAL A 413 -15.51 12.87 8.00
N VAL A 414 -15.32 11.93 8.91
CA VAL A 414 -14.04 11.63 9.54
C VAL A 414 -13.68 10.16 9.44
N GLN A 415 -12.39 9.88 9.50
CA GLN A 415 -11.82 8.55 9.45
C GLN A 415 -10.94 8.32 10.67
N GLY A 416 -11.13 7.22 11.37
CA GLY A 416 -10.35 6.86 12.54
C GLY A 416 -11.15 6.18 13.62
N GLU A 417 -10.46 5.83 14.72
CA GLU A 417 -11.01 5.01 15.80
C GLU A 417 -11.35 5.81 17.08
N ARG A 418 -11.04 7.12 17.11
CA ARG A 418 -11.32 7.96 18.28
C ARG A 418 -12.81 8.27 18.40
N GLN A 419 -13.27 8.48 19.64
CA GLN A 419 -14.68 8.77 19.94
C GLN A 419 -15.14 10.16 19.50
N PHE A 420 -14.21 11.12 19.35
CA PHE A 420 -14.53 12.50 18.97
C PHE A 420 -14.00 12.81 17.58
N ALA A 421 -14.82 13.53 16.79
CA ALA A 421 -14.50 13.87 15.42
C ALA A 421 -13.19 14.65 15.28
N ARG A 422 -12.91 15.59 16.20
CA ARG A 422 -11.69 16.40 16.19
C ARG A 422 -10.40 15.58 16.33
N ASP A 423 -10.47 14.40 16.91
CA ASP A 423 -9.33 13.51 17.13
C ASP A 423 -9.13 12.52 15.97
N ASN A 424 -9.98 12.58 14.96
CA ASN A 424 -9.91 11.76 13.76
C ASN A 424 -9.55 12.61 12.54
N LYS A 425 -9.21 11.94 11.44
CA LYS A 425 -8.87 12.62 10.19
C LYS A 425 -10.13 13.06 9.46
N THR A 426 -10.22 14.34 9.13
CA THR A 426 -11.28 14.87 8.27
C THR A 426 -11.10 14.40 6.83
N LEU A 427 -12.10 13.73 6.28
CA LEU A 427 -12.11 13.30 4.88
C LEU A 427 -12.81 14.33 3.98
N GLY A 428 -13.81 14.98 4.49
CA GLY A 428 -14.55 15.98 3.75
C GLY A 428 -15.67 16.59 4.57
N GLN A 429 -16.26 17.64 4.02
CA GLN A 429 -17.36 18.35 4.66
C GLN A 429 -18.29 18.91 3.58
N PHE A 430 -19.58 18.82 3.79
CA PHE A 430 -20.57 19.42 2.91
C PHE A 430 -21.82 19.80 3.68
N ARG A 431 -22.65 20.65 3.08
CA ARG A 431 -23.84 21.19 3.71
C ARG A 431 -25.10 20.79 2.94
N LEU A 432 -26.09 20.31 3.66
CA LEU A 432 -27.45 20.14 3.17
C LEU A 432 -28.29 21.28 3.75
N ASP A 433 -28.80 22.16 2.91
CA ASP A 433 -29.66 23.29 3.30
C ASP A 433 -31.12 23.09 2.81
N GLY A 434 -31.95 24.08 3.02
CA GLY A 434 -33.34 24.04 2.57
C GLY A 434 -34.22 23.08 3.37
N ILE A 435 -33.82 22.75 4.58
CA ILE A 435 -34.63 21.97 5.51
C ILE A 435 -35.75 22.89 6.05
N PRO A 436 -37.05 22.51 5.93
CA PRO A 436 -38.11 23.32 6.49
C PRO A 436 -37.97 23.52 8.00
N PRO A 437 -38.19 24.72 8.53
CA PRO A 437 -38.10 24.96 9.97
C PRO A 437 -39.04 24.04 10.75
N ALA A 438 -38.52 23.40 11.78
CA ALA A 438 -39.26 22.49 12.65
C ALA A 438 -38.54 22.40 13.99
N ARG A 439 -39.19 21.82 14.99
CA ARG A 439 -38.52 21.54 16.26
C ARG A 439 -37.33 20.63 16.06
N ARG A 440 -36.31 20.78 16.90
CA ARG A 440 -35.16 19.88 16.89
C ARG A 440 -35.60 18.40 16.98
N GLY A 441 -34.95 17.55 16.24
CA GLY A 441 -35.25 16.13 16.23
C GLY A 441 -36.43 15.72 15.32
N VAL A 442 -37.15 16.69 14.72
CA VAL A 442 -38.29 16.41 13.82
C VAL A 442 -37.84 16.10 12.38
N PRO A 443 -36.96 16.91 11.76
CA PRO A 443 -36.44 16.57 10.44
C PRO A 443 -35.69 15.21 10.44
N GLN A 444 -35.85 14.47 9.34
CA GLN A 444 -35.17 13.19 9.16
C GLN A 444 -34.16 13.33 8.04
N ILE A 445 -32.88 13.23 8.37
CA ILE A 445 -31.78 13.33 7.41
C ILE A 445 -31.13 11.97 7.31
N GLU A 446 -31.28 11.32 6.17
CA GLU A 446 -30.62 10.04 5.91
C GLU A 446 -29.21 10.26 5.37
N VAL A 447 -28.22 9.85 6.13
CA VAL A 447 -26.82 9.86 5.71
C VAL A 447 -26.43 8.46 5.26
N THR A 448 -25.89 8.38 4.05
CA THR A 448 -25.51 7.11 3.42
C THR A 448 -24.02 7.15 3.07
N PHE A 449 -23.29 6.14 3.51
CA PHE A 449 -21.94 5.83 3.05
C PHE A 449 -22.02 4.70 2.05
N ASP A 450 -21.53 4.94 0.83
CA ASP A 450 -21.47 3.97 -0.24
C ASP A 450 -20.01 3.81 -0.67
N ILE A 451 -19.44 2.65 -0.38
CA ILE A 451 -18.05 2.31 -0.72
C ILE A 451 -18.08 1.31 -1.85
N ASP A 452 -17.46 1.65 -2.97
CA ASP A 452 -17.39 0.76 -4.13
C ASP A 452 -16.29 -0.31 -3.96
N ALA A 453 -16.20 -1.21 -4.93
CA ALA A 453 -15.22 -2.29 -4.92
C ALA A 453 -13.76 -1.79 -4.98
N ASN A 454 -13.56 -0.55 -5.40
CA ASN A 454 -12.24 0.10 -5.42
C ASN A 454 -11.89 0.80 -4.10
N GLY A 455 -12.82 0.83 -3.14
CA GLY A 455 -12.65 1.52 -1.87
C GLY A 455 -12.94 3.02 -1.93
N ILE A 456 -13.51 3.52 -3.02
CA ILE A 456 -13.89 4.93 -3.17
C ILE A 456 -15.20 5.17 -2.41
N VAL A 457 -15.21 6.22 -1.59
CA VAL A 457 -16.32 6.51 -0.67
C VAL A 457 -17.15 7.66 -1.21
N ASN A 458 -18.48 7.41 -1.36
CA ASN A 458 -19.48 8.43 -1.60
C ASN A 458 -20.31 8.59 -0.33
N VAL A 459 -20.44 9.82 0.15
CA VAL A 459 -21.30 10.16 1.28
C VAL A 459 -22.41 11.09 0.80
N SER A 460 -23.64 10.72 1.07
CA SER A 460 -24.81 11.53 0.75
C SER A 460 -25.64 11.82 1.99
N ALA A 461 -26.33 12.95 1.98
CA ALA A 461 -27.30 13.33 2.98
C ALA A 461 -28.59 13.75 2.28
N LYS A 462 -29.72 13.15 2.68
CA LYS A 462 -31.03 13.40 2.08
C LYS A 462 -32.04 13.77 3.15
N ASP A 463 -32.70 14.92 2.95
CA ASP A 463 -33.88 15.27 3.73
C ASP A 463 -35.06 14.42 3.26
N LEU A 464 -35.50 13.49 4.07
CA LEU A 464 -36.61 12.59 3.73
C LEU A 464 -37.93 13.31 3.58
N GLY A 465 -38.10 14.50 4.21
CA GLY A 465 -39.33 15.30 4.09
C GLY A 465 -39.46 16.02 2.74
N THR A 466 -38.36 16.55 2.21
CA THR A 466 -38.35 17.34 0.96
C THR A 466 -37.80 16.58 -0.24
N GLY A 467 -37.02 15.52 0.02
CA GLY A 467 -36.28 14.79 -1.02
C GLY A 467 -34.99 15.46 -1.47
N LYS A 468 -34.66 16.61 -0.88
CA LYS A 468 -33.42 17.33 -1.21
C LYS A 468 -32.20 16.56 -0.74
N GLU A 469 -31.18 16.47 -1.57
CA GLU A 469 -29.99 15.65 -1.34
C GLU A 469 -28.72 16.43 -1.73
N GLN A 470 -27.65 16.21 -0.95
CA GLN A 470 -26.29 16.62 -1.28
C GLN A 470 -25.36 15.45 -1.06
N HIS A 471 -24.22 15.47 -1.73
CA HIS A 471 -23.25 14.40 -1.61
C HIS A 471 -21.82 14.93 -1.78
N ILE A 472 -20.86 14.13 -1.32
CA ILE A 472 -19.44 14.32 -1.58
C ILE A 472 -18.83 12.97 -1.99
N THR A 473 -17.96 13.01 -2.97
CA THR A 473 -17.12 11.87 -3.31
C THR A 473 -15.75 12.13 -2.71
N ILE A 474 -15.29 11.22 -1.87
CA ILE A 474 -14.02 11.39 -1.20
C ILE A 474 -12.93 10.90 -2.14
N THR A 475 -12.20 11.86 -2.67
CA THR A 475 -11.11 11.66 -3.60
C THR A 475 -9.81 12.16 -2.96
N SER A 476 -9.00 12.90 -3.51
CA SER A 476 -7.59 13.13 -3.21
C SER A 476 -7.23 14.22 -2.19
N GLY A 477 -8.08 14.66 -1.33
CA GLY A 477 -7.76 15.85 -0.50
C GLY A 477 -7.36 15.58 0.94
N SER A 478 -7.57 14.38 1.46
CA SER A 478 -7.54 14.13 2.90
C SER A 478 -6.80 12.83 3.18
N ASN A 479 -5.48 12.89 3.02
CA ASN A 479 -4.67 11.70 3.01
C ASN A 479 -4.16 11.33 4.38
N MET A 480 -4.53 10.15 4.87
CA MET A 480 -3.79 9.51 5.94
C MET A 480 -2.77 8.57 5.33
N SER A 481 -1.50 8.76 5.67
CA SER A 481 -0.46 7.77 5.40
C SER A 481 -0.74 6.52 6.24
N GLU A 482 -0.12 5.40 5.90
CA GLU A 482 -0.24 4.19 6.71
C GLU A 482 0.31 4.40 8.13
N ALA A 483 1.38 5.20 8.29
CA ALA A 483 1.87 5.59 9.59
C ALA A 483 0.80 6.35 10.39
N ASP A 484 0.04 7.23 9.73
CA ASP A 484 -1.05 7.95 10.35
C ASP A 484 -2.20 7.00 10.73
N ILE A 485 -2.46 5.96 9.92
CA ILE A 485 -3.45 4.93 10.24
C ILE A 485 -3.04 4.14 11.48
N ASP A 486 -1.79 3.66 11.53
CA ASP A 486 -1.27 2.93 12.69
C ASP A 486 -1.28 3.80 13.94
N LYS A 487 -0.87 5.04 13.82
CA LYS A 487 -0.91 6.02 14.91
C LYS A 487 -2.33 6.25 15.40
N ALA A 488 -3.30 6.41 14.49
CA ALA A 488 -4.71 6.59 14.84
C ALA A 488 -5.27 5.40 15.62
N VAL A 489 -4.95 4.18 15.20
CA VAL A 489 -5.39 2.96 15.90
C VAL A 489 -4.77 2.87 17.29
N LYS A 490 -3.47 3.13 17.42
CA LYS A 490 -2.76 3.12 18.70
C LYS A 490 -3.29 4.19 19.67
N GLU A 491 -3.46 5.43 19.18
CA GLU A 491 -4.00 6.53 19.99
C GLU A 491 -5.42 6.24 20.45
N ALA A 492 -6.27 5.66 19.59
CA ALA A 492 -7.61 5.27 19.97
C ALA A 492 -7.61 4.26 21.14
N ALA A 493 -6.71 3.27 21.10
CA ALA A 493 -6.56 2.30 22.16
C ALA A 493 -6.06 2.94 23.47
N GLU A 494 -5.11 3.86 23.39
CA GLU A 494 -4.57 4.58 24.57
C GLU A 494 -5.62 5.47 25.27
N TYR A 495 -6.50 6.09 24.47
CA TYR A 495 -7.49 7.04 24.99
C TYR A 495 -8.90 6.47 25.11
N GLU A 496 -9.10 5.17 24.88
CA GLU A 496 -10.42 4.53 24.84
C GLU A 496 -11.24 4.79 26.10
N ALA A 497 -10.66 4.58 27.28
CA ALA A 497 -11.34 4.78 28.57
C ALA A 497 -11.72 6.24 28.79
N GLN A 498 -10.83 7.17 28.46
CA GLN A 498 -11.04 8.61 28.60
C GLN A 498 -12.13 9.11 27.66
N ASP A 499 -12.07 8.71 26.40
CA ASP A 499 -13.04 9.09 25.36
C ASP A 499 -14.43 8.55 25.68
N LYS A 500 -14.54 7.30 26.16
CA LYS A 500 -15.78 6.69 26.59
C LYS A 500 -16.43 7.47 27.73
N LYS A 501 -15.66 7.86 28.74
CA LYS A 501 -16.12 8.63 29.88
C LYS A 501 -16.65 9.99 29.47
N ARG A 502 -15.97 10.69 28.54
CA ARG A 502 -16.40 11.97 27.99
C ARG A 502 -17.70 11.84 27.20
N LYS A 503 -17.86 10.77 26.42
CA LYS A 503 -19.07 10.49 25.64
C LYS A 503 -20.25 10.19 26.54
N GLU A 504 -20.06 9.40 27.58
CA GLU A 504 -21.10 9.12 28.59
C GLU A 504 -21.60 10.43 29.26
N GLY A 505 -20.70 11.35 29.54
CA GLY A 505 -21.06 12.67 30.06
C GLY A 505 -21.87 13.53 29.10
N ILE A 506 -21.71 13.37 27.79
CA ILE A 506 -22.51 14.04 26.76
C ILE A 506 -23.87 13.37 26.61
N ASP A 507 -23.91 12.06 26.58
CA ASP A 507 -25.17 11.29 26.42
C ASP A 507 -26.12 11.47 27.61
N ALA A 508 -25.60 11.82 28.78
CA ALA A 508 -26.36 12.09 30.01
C ALA A 508 -26.95 13.52 30.09
N ARG A 509 -26.65 14.41 29.14
CA ARG A 509 -27.16 15.78 29.03
C ARG A 509 -28.27 15.86 27.97
#